data_f0b29e4305db724792f6d406f0ee6b93
#
_entry.id   f0b29e4305db724792f6d406f0ee6b93
#
_cell.length_a   1.000
_cell.length_b   1.000
_cell.length_c   1.000
_cell.angle_alpha   90.00
_cell.angle_beta   90.00
_cell.angle_gamma   90.00
#
_symmetry.space_group_name_H-M   'P 1'
#
loop_
_entity.id
_entity.type
_entity.pdbx_description
1 polymer ?
#
loop_
_entity_poly.entity_id
_entity_poly.type
_entity_poly.pdbx_seq_one_letter_code
_entity_poly.pdbx_strand_id
1 'polypeptide(L)'
;MTASGHEQAPGSDAHARVAEAFRAEYARVVASVLRFVRDIDLAEEIVQEAFEQALDRWPATGTPDRPGAWLLTTARRRAIDRLRRARRAGAKAEALAYEAALGAGDEIPDVSDPETITDDRLRLIFTCCHPGLPADSRVALTLRLVGGLSTTEIARAFLVPEPTIAQRLVRAKRTIRDRALPYEVPEGAELGERLPAVLAVVYLIFNEGYAAHSGDALVQHDLCQEAVRLGHMLAELMPREPEVLGLLALMELQTSRAATRADADGNLVLIADQDRSRWDQGRIARGRSSAPAPTSSRRPSPRVMRARAPGRRPPGG
;
A
#
# COMPACT_ATOMS: atom_id res chain seq x y z
N MET A 1 -37.28 -2.37 -34.38
CA MET A 1 -36.68 -2.04 -33.08
C MET A 1 -35.85 -3.24 -32.65
N THR A 2 -34.58 -3.24 -33.00
CA THR A 2 -33.66 -4.33 -32.69
C THR A 2 -32.75 -3.83 -31.56
N ALA A 3 -32.90 -4.46 -30.41
CA ALA A 3 -32.04 -4.23 -29.25
C ALA A 3 -30.65 -4.83 -29.54
N SER A 4 -29.66 -3.98 -29.78
CA SER A 4 -28.26 -4.39 -29.84
C SER A 4 -27.77 -4.68 -28.41
N GLY A 5 -27.84 -5.96 -27.99
CA GLY A 5 -27.12 -6.44 -26.84
C GLY A 5 -25.63 -6.32 -27.13
N HIS A 6 -24.92 -5.46 -26.38
CA HIS A 6 -23.46 -5.49 -26.34
C HIS A 6 -23.05 -6.78 -25.61
N GLU A 7 -22.75 -7.80 -26.38
CA GLU A 7 -22.06 -9.00 -25.95
C GLU A 7 -20.61 -8.61 -25.67
N GLN A 8 -20.32 -8.32 -24.40
CA GLN A 8 -18.94 -8.08 -23.96
C GLN A 8 -18.15 -9.35 -24.18
N ALA A 9 -17.06 -9.27 -24.96
CA ALA A 9 -16.19 -10.39 -25.26
C ALA A 9 -15.67 -11.03 -23.96
N PRO A 10 -15.70 -12.37 -23.80
CA PRO A 10 -15.34 -13.08 -22.57
C PRO A 10 -13.93 -12.78 -22.05
N GLY A 11 -13.03 -12.31 -22.90
CA GLY A 11 -11.68 -11.89 -22.53
C GLY A 11 -11.63 -10.57 -21.73
N SER A 12 -12.55 -9.63 -21.97
CA SER A 12 -12.58 -8.33 -21.27
C SER A 12 -12.94 -8.49 -19.79
N ASP A 13 -13.87 -9.40 -19.49
CA ASP A 13 -14.31 -9.68 -18.11
C ASP A 13 -13.18 -10.34 -17.28
N ALA A 14 -12.41 -11.25 -17.88
CA ALA A 14 -11.30 -11.91 -17.19
C ALA A 14 -10.17 -10.93 -16.85
N HIS A 15 -9.81 -10.02 -17.76
CA HIS A 15 -8.82 -8.99 -17.49
C HIS A 15 -9.26 -8.03 -16.37
N ALA A 16 -10.53 -7.63 -16.37
CA ALA A 16 -11.10 -6.81 -15.29
C ALA A 16 -11.03 -7.52 -13.93
N ARG A 17 -11.31 -8.82 -13.88
CA ARG A 17 -11.20 -9.62 -12.64
C ARG A 17 -9.77 -9.81 -12.18
N VAL A 18 -8.80 -9.96 -13.08
CA VAL A 18 -7.38 -9.99 -12.69
C VAL A 18 -6.95 -8.64 -12.15
N ALA A 19 -7.37 -7.53 -12.75
CA ALA A 19 -7.06 -6.19 -12.24
C ALA A 19 -7.71 -5.92 -10.86
N GLU A 20 -8.90 -6.43 -10.62
CA GLU A 20 -9.56 -6.38 -9.30
C GLU A 20 -8.79 -7.23 -8.28
N ALA A 21 -8.45 -8.48 -8.63
CA ALA A 21 -7.65 -9.36 -7.79
C ALA A 21 -6.25 -8.76 -7.50
N PHE A 22 -5.65 -8.07 -8.46
CA PHE A 22 -4.38 -7.36 -8.26
C PHE A 22 -4.52 -6.32 -7.16
N ARG A 23 -5.50 -5.42 -7.26
CA ARG A 23 -5.71 -4.37 -6.26
C ARG A 23 -6.02 -4.91 -4.86
N ALA A 24 -6.77 -6.02 -4.79
CA ALA A 24 -7.17 -6.61 -3.52
C ALA A 24 -6.05 -7.44 -2.86
N GLU A 25 -5.27 -8.19 -3.65
CA GLU A 25 -4.42 -9.26 -3.14
C GLU A 25 -2.92 -9.01 -3.28
N TYR A 26 -2.49 -8.02 -4.09
CA TYR A 26 -1.07 -7.80 -4.40
C TYR A 26 -0.20 -7.69 -3.15
N ALA A 27 -0.53 -6.79 -2.24
CA ALA A 27 0.23 -6.58 -1.01
C ALA A 27 0.33 -7.85 -0.14
N ARG A 28 -0.76 -8.62 -0.09
CA ARG A 28 -0.84 -9.88 0.65
C ARG A 28 0.08 -10.93 0.06
N VAL A 29 0.07 -11.07 -1.28
CA VAL A 29 0.92 -12.06 -1.97
C VAL A 29 2.38 -11.66 -1.87
N VAL A 30 2.72 -10.37 -2.07
CA VAL A 30 4.09 -9.85 -1.89
C VAL A 30 4.59 -10.11 -0.48
N ALA A 31 3.81 -9.76 0.54
CA ALA A 31 4.19 -9.94 1.93
C ALA A 31 4.49 -11.42 2.26
N SER A 32 3.60 -12.30 1.81
CA SER A 32 3.77 -13.74 2.04
C SER A 32 5.00 -14.30 1.31
N VAL A 33 5.25 -13.91 0.05
CA VAL A 33 6.43 -14.35 -0.71
C VAL A 33 7.70 -13.80 -0.07
N LEU A 34 7.73 -12.52 0.31
CA LEU A 34 8.88 -11.86 0.90
C LEU A 34 9.33 -12.54 2.21
N ARG A 35 8.40 -13.06 3.00
CA ARG A 35 8.70 -13.86 4.20
C ARG A 35 9.62 -15.04 3.88
N PHE A 36 9.46 -15.67 2.71
CA PHE A 36 10.26 -16.84 2.31
C PHE A 36 11.54 -16.44 1.60
N VAL A 37 11.47 -15.52 0.63
CA VAL A 37 12.63 -15.21 -0.22
C VAL A 37 13.55 -14.16 0.40
N ARG A 38 13.05 -13.32 1.31
CA ARG A 38 13.78 -12.24 1.99
C ARG A 38 14.51 -11.27 1.05
N ASP A 39 14.08 -11.25 -0.19
CA ASP A 39 14.55 -10.31 -1.22
C ASP A 39 13.35 -9.70 -1.92
N ILE A 40 13.27 -8.36 -1.89
CA ILE A 40 12.11 -7.61 -2.41
C ILE A 40 12.03 -7.74 -3.93
N ASP A 41 13.18 -7.67 -4.63
CA ASP A 41 13.20 -7.74 -6.08
C ASP A 41 12.72 -9.12 -6.54
N LEU A 42 13.21 -10.17 -5.92
CA LEU A 42 12.77 -11.54 -6.20
C LEU A 42 11.29 -11.77 -5.83
N ALA A 43 10.82 -11.18 -4.74
CA ALA A 43 9.41 -11.29 -4.34
C ALA A 43 8.49 -10.61 -5.36
N GLU A 44 8.82 -9.41 -5.84
CA GLU A 44 8.05 -8.72 -6.88
C GLU A 44 8.03 -9.51 -8.19
N GLU A 45 9.18 -10.04 -8.64
CA GLU A 45 9.28 -10.86 -9.85
C GLU A 45 8.37 -12.10 -9.77
N ILE A 46 8.43 -12.85 -8.66
CA ILE A 46 7.60 -14.03 -8.45
C ILE A 46 6.11 -13.70 -8.44
N VAL A 47 5.74 -12.60 -7.80
CA VAL A 47 4.35 -12.15 -7.72
C VAL A 47 3.86 -11.70 -9.10
N GLN A 48 4.65 -10.93 -9.83
CA GLN A 48 4.33 -10.55 -11.20
C GLN A 48 4.07 -11.78 -12.09
N GLU A 49 4.97 -12.77 -12.05
CA GLU A 49 4.79 -14.03 -12.79
C GLU A 49 3.50 -14.77 -12.39
N ALA A 50 3.07 -14.70 -11.14
CA ALA A 50 1.82 -15.33 -10.69
C ALA A 50 0.59 -14.61 -11.27
N PHE A 51 0.62 -13.27 -11.37
CA PHE A 51 -0.45 -12.50 -12.01
C PHE A 51 -0.45 -12.67 -13.53
N GLU A 52 0.71 -12.74 -14.20
CA GLU A 52 0.83 -13.09 -15.61
C GLU A 52 0.17 -14.45 -15.88
N GLN A 53 0.44 -15.44 -15.03
CA GLN A 53 -0.20 -16.76 -15.17
C GLN A 53 -1.74 -16.70 -14.95
N ALA A 54 -2.23 -15.79 -14.14
CA ALA A 54 -3.67 -15.55 -13.98
C ALA A 54 -4.26 -14.97 -15.28
N LEU A 55 -3.59 -13.99 -15.89
CA LEU A 55 -3.97 -13.39 -17.17
C LEU A 55 -4.04 -14.42 -18.28
N ASP A 56 -3.13 -15.39 -18.29
CA ASP A 56 -3.11 -16.45 -19.31
C ASP A 56 -4.19 -17.52 -19.07
N ARG A 57 -4.44 -17.89 -17.81
CA ARG A 57 -5.29 -19.05 -17.49
C ARG A 57 -6.76 -18.70 -17.27
N TRP A 58 -7.06 -17.62 -16.55
CA TRP A 58 -8.44 -17.32 -16.16
C TRP A 58 -9.39 -17.03 -17.33
N PRO A 59 -8.94 -16.50 -18.50
CA PRO A 59 -9.80 -16.38 -19.65
C PRO A 59 -10.35 -17.73 -20.16
N ALA A 60 -9.55 -18.80 -20.03
CA ALA A 60 -9.91 -20.13 -20.52
C ALA A 60 -10.57 -21.02 -19.44
N THR A 61 -10.15 -20.91 -18.18
CA THR A 61 -10.60 -21.80 -17.09
C THR A 61 -11.66 -21.17 -16.18
N GLY A 62 -11.95 -19.90 -16.35
CA GLY A 62 -12.71 -19.09 -15.38
C GLY A 62 -11.85 -18.60 -14.21
N THR A 63 -12.32 -17.52 -13.57
CA THR A 63 -11.71 -17.02 -12.33
C THR A 63 -12.01 -17.98 -11.19
N PRO A 64 -11.03 -18.39 -10.39
CA PRO A 64 -11.25 -19.24 -9.23
C PRO A 64 -12.19 -18.58 -8.20
N ASP A 65 -12.94 -19.37 -7.43
CA ASP A 65 -13.80 -18.87 -6.36
C ASP A 65 -13.01 -18.06 -5.29
N ARG A 66 -11.72 -18.40 -5.11
CA ARG A 66 -10.81 -17.74 -4.17
C ARG A 66 -9.55 -17.29 -4.89
N PRO A 67 -9.60 -16.17 -5.64
CA PRO A 67 -8.48 -15.67 -6.46
C PRO A 67 -7.18 -15.47 -5.67
N GLY A 68 -7.28 -14.86 -4.48
CA GLY A 68 -6.13 -14.62 -3.60
C GLY A 68 -5.43 -15.91 -3.14
N ALA A 69 -6.18 -16.97 -2.83
CA ALA A 69 -5.61 -18.27 -2.46
C ALA A 69 -4.88 -18.92 -3.64
N TRP A 70 -5.44 -18.82 -4.85
CA TRP A 70 -4.82 -19.32 -6.06
C TRP A 70 -3.51 -18.58 -6.37
N LEU A 71 -3.52 -17.24 -6.33
CA LEU A 71 -2.35 -16.40 -6.53
C LEU A 71 -1.24 -16.72 -5.52
N LEU A 72 -1.59 -16.83 -4.26
CA LEU A 72 -0.66 -17.15 -3.19
C LEU A 72 -0.01 -18.52 -3.38
N THR A 73 -0.82 -19.54 -3.72
CA THR A 73 -0.32 -20.90 -3.99
C THR A 73 0.61 -20.91 -5.20
N THR A 74 0.23 -20.18 -6.26
CA THR A 74 1.02 -20.06 -7.48
C THR A 74 2.37 -19.38 -7.22
N ALA A 75 2.35 -18.24 -6.53
CA ALA A 75 3.56 -17.49 -6.18
C ALA A 75 4.49 -18.32 -5.27
N ARG A 76 3.94 -19.03 -4.29
CA ARG A 76 4.74 -19.91 -3.40
C ARG A 76 5.42 -21.06 -4.15
N ARG A 77 4.71 -21.74 -5.04
CA ARG A 77 5.32 -22.79 -5.87
C ARG A 77 6.48 -22.23 -6.67
N ARG A 78 6.33 -21.06 -7.27
CA ARG A 78 7.41 -20.38 -8.01
C ARG A 78 8.58 -20.01 -7.10
N ALA A 79 8.32 -19.51 -5.89
CA ALA A 79 9.36 -19.19 -4.92
C ALA A 79 10.19 -20.45 -4.56
N ILE A 80 9.53 -21.56 -4.25
CA ILE A 80 10.19 -22.83 -3.96
C ILE A 80 11.02 -23.30 -5.15
N ASP A 81 10.49 -23.24 -6.38
CA ASP A 81 11.22 -23.65 -7.57
C ASP A 81 12.44 -22.75 -7.86
N ARG A 82 12.34 -21.45 -7.63
CA ARG A 82 13.49 -20.53 -7.75
C ARG A 82 14.57 -20.84 -6.71
N LEU A 83 14.19 -21.06 -5.46
CA LEU A 83 15.12 -21.41 -4.39
C LEU A 83 15.78 -22.76 -4.62
N ARG A 84 15.04 -23.78 -5.07
CA ARG A 84 15.60 -25.10 -5.44
C ARG A 84 16.59 -24.98 -6.59
N ARG A 85 16.32 -24.16 -7.60
CA ARG A 85 17.26 -23.91 -8.72
C ARG A 85 18.52 -23.19 -8.25
N ALA A 86 18.40 -22.17 -7.43
CA ALA A 86 19.53 -21.45 -6.86
C ALA A 86 20.44 -22.37 -6.04
N ARG A 87 19.86 -23.27 -5.23
CA ARG A 87 20.62 -24.31 -4.49
C ARG A 87 21.41 -25.23 -5.41
N ARG A 88 20.79 -25.71 -6.48
CA ARG A 88 21.46 -26.60 -7.47
C ARG A 88 22.59 -25.89 -8.22
N ALA A 89 22.44 -24.58 -8.46
CA ALA A 89 23.46 -23.77 -9.15
C ALA A 89 24.69 -23.42 -8.29
N GLY A 90 24.76 -23.88 -7.03
CA GLY A 90 25.97 -23.72 -6.18
C GLY A 90 26.00 -22.48 -5.30
N ALA A 91 24.92 -21.75 -5.14
CA ALA A 91 24.78 -20.66 -4.16
C ALA A 91 24.65 -21.22 -2.73
N LYS A 92 25.71 -21.83 -2.21
CA LYS A 92 25.69 -22.71 -1.03
C LYS A 92 25.52 -21.98 0.32
N ALA A 93 25.87 -20.71 0.41
CA ALA A 93 25.92 -20.00 1.70
C ALA A 93 24.56 -19.44 2.16
N GLU A 94 23.75 -18.89 1.23
CA GLU A 94 22.44 -18.33 1.57
C GLU A 94 21.35 -19.41 1.75
N ALA A 95 21.52 -20.57 1.07
CA ALA A 95 20.60 -21.70 1.16
C ALA A 95 20.60 -22.38 2.54
N LEU A 96 21.72 -22.44 3.25
CA LEU A 96 21.85 -23.06 4.58
C LEU A 96 21.14 -22.23 5.67
N ALA A 97 21.17 -20.90 5.58
CA ALA A 97 20.45 -20.05 6.51
C ALA A 97 18.91 -20.17 6.32
N TYR A 98 18.49 -20.51 5.11
CA TYR A 98 17.09 -20.70 4.77
C TYR A 98 16.51 -22.05 5.23
N GLU A 99 17.32 -23.13 5.20
CA GLU A 99 16.88 -24.44 5.74
C GLU A 99 16.61 -24.41 7.24
N ALA A 100 17.39 -23.63 7.97
CA ALA A 100 17.18 -23.41 9.40
C ALA A 100 15.89 -22.63 9.69
N ALA A 101 15.42 -21.81 8.75
CA ALA A 101 14.20 -21.00 8.89
C ALA A 101 12.92 -21.74 8.48
N LEU A 102 13.02 -22.78 7.62
CA LEU A 102 11.85 -23.55 7.16
C LEU A 102 11.45 -24.72 8.05
N GLY A 103 12.30 -25.11 9.01
CA GLY A 103 12.07 -26.33 9.78
C GLY A 103 11.94 -27.56 8.86
N ALA A 104 12.59 -28.66 9.19
CA ALA A 104 12.54 -29.90 8.43
C ALA A 104 11.11 -30.46 8.36
N GLY A 105 10.38 -30.13 7.33
CA GLY A 105 9.05 -30.65 7.03
C GLY A 105 8.65 -30.29 5.61
N ASP A 106 8.36 -31.30 4.81
CA ASP A 106 7.72 -31.18 3.48
C ASP A 106 6.26 -30.66 3.59
N GLU A 107 5.79 -30.37 4.78
CA GLU A 107 4.48 -29.78 5.03
C GLU A 107 4.53 -28.30 4.64
N ILE A 108 3.85 -27.99 3.55
CA ILE A 108 3.50 -26.62 3.18
C ILE A 108 2.64 -26.09 4.34
N PRO A 109 3.12 -25.15 5.19
CA PRO A 109 2.28 -24.62 6.26
C PRO A 109 0.98 -24.10 5.67
N ASP A 110 -0.13 -24.47 6.28
CA ASP A 110 -1.45 -24.03 5.80
C ASP A 110 -1.53 -22.50 5.85
N VAL A 111 -1.43 -21.88 4.67
CA VAL A 111 -1.41 -20.42 4.47
C VAL A 111 -2.79 -19.83 4.58
N SER A 112 -3.77 -20.63 4.90
CA SER A 112 -5.14 -20.21 5.12
C SER A 112 -5.36 -19.59 6.49
N ASP A 113 -4.32 -19.60 7.37
CA ASP A 113 -4.43 -18.98 8.68
C ASP A 113 -4.48 -17.45 8.54
N PRO A 114 -5.63 -16.82 8.85
CA PRO A 114 -5.82 -15.38 8.76
C PRO A 114 -4.82 -14.59 9.62
N GLU A 115 -4.38 -15.13 10.77
CA GLU A 115 -3.44 -14.46 11.67
C GLU A 115 -2.05 -14.34 11.03
N THR A 116 -1.53 -15.43 10.43
CA THR A 116 -0.24 -15.39 9.72
C THR A 116 -0.21 -14.39 8.59
N ILE A 117 -1.31 -14.24 7.86
CA ILE A 117 -1.42 -13.30 6.74
C ILE A 117 -1.48 -11.85 7.24
N THR A 118 -2.18 -11.61 8.33
CA THR A 118 -2.27 -10.31 9.00
C THR A 118 -0.87 -9.84 9.38
N ASP A 119 -0.11 -10.69 10.02
CA ASP A 119 1.27 -10.44 10.42
C ASP A 119 2.20 -10.14 9.23
N ASP A 120 2.12 -10.89 8.14
CA ASP A 120 2.97 -10.67 6.98
C ASP A 120 2.73 -9.31 6.33
N ARG A 121 1.47 -8.86 6.25
CA ARG A 121 1.13 -7.51 5.74
C ARG A 121 1.67 -6.42 6.66
N LEU A 122 1.55 -6.58 7.97
CA LEU A 122 2.14 -5.64 8.94
C LEU A 122 3.66 -5.59 8.80
N ARG A 123 4.33 -6.73 8.70
CA ARG A 123 5.79 -6.82 8.47
C ARG A 123 6.18 -6.01 7.24
N LEU A 124 5.47 -6.18 6.12
CA LEU A 124 5.72 -5.44 4.89
C LEU A 124 5.58 -3.93 5.10
N ILE A 125 4.50 -3.47 5.75
CA ILE A 125 4.25 -2.05 6.03
C ILE A 125 5.36 -1.46 6.91
N PHE A 126 5.71 -2.11 8.02
CA PHE A 126 6.75 -1.63 8.92
C PHE A 126 8.14 -1.62 8.27
N THR A 127 8.42 -2.56 7.37
CA THR A 127 9.67 -2.58 6.59
C THR A 127 9.70 -1.43 5.58
N CYS A 128 8.62 -1.20 4.82
CA CYS A 128 8.52 -0.09 3.87
C CYS A 128 8.64 1.29 4.54
N CYS A 129 8.10 1.42 5.75
CA CYS A 129 8.07 2.66 6.52
C CYS A 129 9.23 2.78 7.52
N HIS A 130 10.25 1.89 7.47
CA HIS A 130 11.34 1.87 8.42
C HIS A 130 12.07 3.23 8.50
N PRO A 131 12.31 3.80 9.71
CA PRO A 131 12.93 5.12 9.88
C PRO A 131 14.34 5.22 9.32
N GLY A 132 15.04 4.10 9.11
CA GLY A 132 16.33 4.03 8.41
C GLY A 132 16.27 4.36 6.92
N LEU A 133 15.07 4.48 6.32
CA LEU A 133 14.88 4.89 4.94
C LEU A 133 14.54 6.39 4.87
N PRO A 134 15.02 7.13 3.82
CA PRO A 134 14.58 8.49 3.55
C PRO A 134 13.06 8.58 3.37
N ALA A 135 12.43 9.68 3.78
CA ALA A 135 10.98 9.87 3.74
C ALA A 135 10.39 9.63 2.33
N ASP A 136 11.00 10.20 1.29
CA ASP A 136 10.56 10.02 -0.09
C ASP A 136 10.64 8.56 -0.57
N SER A 137 11.66 7.84 -0.09
CA SER A 137 11.82 6.42 -0.40
C SER A 137 10.79 5.54 0.31
N ARG A 138 10.44 5.89 1.56
CA ARG A 138 9.36 5.20 2.30
C ARG A 138 8.04 5.35 1.58
N VAL A 139 7.67 6.56 1.17
CA VAL A 139 6.44 6.83 0.42
C VAL A 139 6.41 6.03 -0.89
N ALA A 140 7.47 6.12 -1.71
CA ALA A 140 7.53 5.40 -2.98
C ALA A 140 7.45 3.88 -2.79
N LEU A 141 8.16 3.33 -1.80
CA LEU A 141 8.18 1.90 -1.53
C LEU A 141 6.83 1.40 -1.00
N THR A 142 6.17 2.17 -0.13
CA THR A 142 4.84 1.83 0.39
C THR A 142 3.81 1.80 -0.73
N LEU A 143 3.78 2.81 -1.58
CA LEU A 143 2.88 2.83 -2.74
C LEU A 143 3.16 1.68 -3.71
N ARG A 144 4.42 1.34 -3.92
CA ARG A 144 4.81 0.23 -4.80
C ARG A 144 4.40 -1.13 -4.25
N LEU A 145 4.80 -1.47 -3.01
CA LEU A 145 4.67 -2.81 -2.44
C LEU A 145 3.35 -3.04 -1.70
N VAL A 146 2.81 -2.02 -1.07
CA VAL A 146 1.54 -2.10 -0.31
C VAL A 146 0.37 -1.57 -1.13
N GLY A 147 0.58 -0.49 -1.88
CA GLY A 147 -0.41 0.09 -2.79
C GLY A 147 -0.57 -0.68 -4.10
N GLY A 148 0.48 -1.35 -4.56
CA GLY A 148 0.48 -2.05 -5.84
C GLY A 148 0.61 -1.11 -7.05
N LEU A 149 0.97 0.16 -6.83
CA LEU A 149 1.12 1.14 -7.92
C LEU A 149 2.39 0.84 -8.74
N SER A 150 2.29 1.07 -10.04
CA SER A 150 3.45 1.05 -10.93
C SER A 150 4.36 2.26 -10.70
N THR A 151 5.62 2.16 -11.11
CA THR A 151 6.57 3.29 -11.05
C THR A 151 6.05 4.51 -11.81
N THR A 152 5.41 4.30 -12.95
CA THR A 152 4.79 5.35 -13.78
C THR A 152 3.63 6.04 -13.06
N GLU A 153 2.74 5.28 -12.41
CA GLU A 153 1.63 5.84 -11.63
C GLU A 153 2.13 6.67 -10.46
N ILE A 154 3.13 6.16 -9.71
CA ILE A 154 3.75 6.90 -8.61
C ILE A 154 4.41 8.19 -9.12
N ALA A 155 5.16 8.11 -10.23
CA ALA A 155 5.83 9.28 -10.82
C ALA A 155 4.84 10.35 -11.25
N ARG A 156 3.75 9.95 -11.90
CA ARG A 156 2.66 10.84 -12.30
C ARG A 156 1.99 11.47 -11.08
N ALA A 157 1.72 10.68 -10.05
CA ALA A 157 1.07 11.13 -8.83
C ALA A 157 1.88 12.20 -8.07
N PHE A 158 3.22 12.08 -8.08
CA PHE A 158 4.11 13.05 -7.43
C PHE A 158 4.69 14.11 -8.39
N LEU A 159 4.21 14.16 -9.63
CA LEU A 159 4.66 15.12 -10.66
C LEU A 159 6.18 15.13 -10.83
N VAL A 160 6.81 13.97 -10.76
CA VAL A 160 8.27 13.79 -10.94
C VAL A 160 8.54 12.84 -12.10
N PRO A 161 9.73 12.93 -12.73
CA PRO A 161 10.12 11.98 -13.78
C PRO A 161 10.16 10.54 -13.25
N GLU A 162 9.71 9.58 -14.06
CA GLU A 162 9.71 8.16 -13.72
C GLU A 162 11.09 7.63 -13.27
N PRO A 163 12.23 8.01 -13.90
CA PRO A 163 13.55 7.62 -13.43
C PRO A 163 13.84 8.05 -11.98
N THR A 164 13.25 9.15 -11.51
CA THR A 164 13.40 9.61 -10.13
C THR A 164 12.78 8.63 -9.15
N ILE A 165 11.57 8.14 -9.43
CA ILE A 165 10.91 7.12 -8.61
C ILE A 165 11.64 5.79 -8.69
N ALA A 166 12.05 5.36 -9.89
CA ALA A 166 12.84 4.14 -10.07
C ALA A 166 14.12 4.17 -9.20
N GLN A 167 14.87 5.30 -9.21
CA GLN A 167 16.06 5.47 -8.36
C GLN A 167 15.72 5.44 -6.86
N ARG A 168 14.60 6.05 -6.43
CA ARG A 168 14.16 6.00 -5.03
C ARG A 168 13.87 4.57 -4.59
N LEU A 169 13.18 3.79 -5.41
CA LEU A 169 12.87 2.39 -5.15
C LEU A 169 14.14 1.53 -5.08
N VAL A 170 15.04 1.67 -6.05
CA VAL A 170 16.34 0.95 -6.07
C VAL A 170 17.15 1.25 -4.81
N ARG A 171 17.27 2.53 -4.43
CA ARG A 171 17.99 2.95 -3.21
C ARG A 171 17.33 2.39 -1.94
N ALA A 172 15.98 2.42 -1.86
CA ALA A 172 15.26 1.88 -0.71
C ALA A 172 15.51 0.37 -0.54
N LYS A 173 15.33 -0.41 -1.60
CA LYS A 173 15.55 -1.85 -1.62
C LYS A 173 17.00 -2.21 -1.28
N ARG A 174 17.96 -1.47 -1.87
CA ARG A 174 19.37 -1.63 -1.54
C ARG A 174 19.65 -1.33 -0.07
N THR A 175 19.09 -0.24 0.49
CA THR A 175 19.27 0.10 1.91
C THR A 175 18.71 -0.98 2.83
N ILE A 176 17.54 -1.55 2.50
CA ILE A 176 16.94 -2.65 3.26
C ILE A 176 17.89 -3.85 3.29
N ARG A 177 18.41 -4.24 2.13
CA ARG A 177 19.32 -5.36 1.99
C ARG A 177 20.67 -5.11 2.68
N ASP A 178 21.34 -3.98 2.36
CA ASP A 178 22.71 -3.70 2.81
C ASP A 178 22.78 -3.45 4.33
N ARG A 179 21.68 -2.94 4.93
CA ARG A 179 21.56 -2.72 6.39
C ARG A 179 20.85 -3.86 7.10
N ALA A 180 20.45 -4.93 6.39
CA ALA A 180 19.67 -6.04 6.93
C ALA A 180 18.49 -5.55 7.78
N LEU A 181 17.71 -4.58 7.27
CA LEU A 181 16.57 -4.04 8.00
C LEU A 181 15.58 -5.18 8.32
N PRO A 182 15.03 -5.20 9.54
CA PRO A 182 14.21 -6.33 9.99
C PRO A 182 12.90 -6.41 9.19
N TYR A 183 12.51 -7.65 8.85
CA TYR A 183 11.22 -7.99 8.28
C TYR A 183 10.33 -8.58 9.38
N GLU A 184 9.85 -7.71 10.28
CA GLU A 184 9.07 -8.09 11.46
C GLU A 184 8.08 -7.00 11.85
N VAL A 185 7.08 -7.38 12.64
CA VAL A 185 6.21 -6.43 13.31
C VAL A 185 6.90 -6.05 14.63
N PRO A 186 7.15 -4.75 14.87
CA PRO A 186 7.72 -4.33 16.15
C PRO A 186 6.73 -4.55 17.28
N GLU A 187 7.21 -4.85 18.47
CA GLU A 187 6.39 -5.12 19.65
C GLU A 187 6.67 -4.12 20.78
N GLY A 188 5.73 -4.01 21.71
CA GLY A 188 5.89 -3.22 22.93
C GLY A 188 6.31 -1.77 22.68
N ALA A 189 7.42 -1.35 23.27
CA ALA A 189 7.93 0.01 23.15
C ALA A 189 8.37 0.36 21.73
N GLU A 190 8.94 -0.58 21.00
CA GLU A 190 9.38 -0.37 19.61
C GLU A 190 8.21 -0.08 18.67
N LEU A 191 7.05 -0.71 18.88
CA LEU A 191 5.84 -0.39 18.14
C LEU A 191 5.47 1.09 18.30
N GLY A 192 5.50 1.61 19.51
CA GLY A 192 5.23 3.02 19.80
C GLY A 192 6.24 3.98 19.14
N GLU A 193 7.47 3.55 18.92
CA GLU A 193 8.50 4.34 18.24
C GLU A 193 8.36 4.28 16.72
N ARG A 194 7.96 3.14 16.15
CA ARG A 194 7.90 2.90 14.70
C ARG A 194 6.54 3.23 14.08
N LEU A 195 5.43 3.06 14.79
CA LEU A 195 4.09 3.37 14.29
C LEU A 195 3.94 4.82 13.80
N PRO A 196 4.47 5.86 14.47
CA PRO A 196 4.41 7.22 13.95
C PRO A 196 5.03 7.40 12.55
N ALA A 197 6.04 6.62 12.20
CA ALA A 197 6.64 6.66 10.86
C ALA A 197 5.71 6.07 9.81
N VAL A 198 4.96 5.02 10.12
CA VAL A 198 3.92 4.44 9.25
C VAL A 198 2.80 5.46 9.04
N LEU A 199 2.26 6.00 10.11
CA LEU A 199 1.19 7.00 10.05
C LEU A 199 1.59 8.25 9.27
N ALA A 200 2.84 8.71 9.45
CA ALA A 200 3.39 9.83 8.70
C ALA A 200 3.45 9.55 7.19
N VAL A 201 3.82 8.34 6.77
CA VAL A 201 3.85 7.95 5.35
C VAL A 201 2.44 7.95 4.77
N VAL A 202 1.47 7.34 5.44
CA VAL A 202 0.07 7.32 4.98
C VAL A 202 -0.50 8.74 4.90
N TYR A 203 -0.22 9.57 5.91
CA TYR A 203 -0.65 10.97 5.91
C TYR A 203 0.02 11.80 4.80
N LEU A 204 1.30 11.55 4.49
CA LEU A 204 2.00 12.23 3.38
C LEU A 204 1.36 11.88 2.04
N ILE A 205 1.04 10.59 1.80
CA ILE A 205 0.33 10.14 0.60
C ILE A 205 -1.04 10.83 0.50
N PHE A 206 -1.78 10.86 1.61
CA PHE A 206 -3.08 11.55 1.68
C PHE A 206 -2.95 13.04 1.36
N ASN A 207 -2.01 13.71 2.00
CA ASN A 207 -1.84 15.15 1.87
C ASN A 207 -1.41 15.55 0.46
N GLU A 208 -0.58 14.76 -0.21
CA GLU A 208 -0.21 14.97 -1.60
C GLU A 208 -1.43 14.94 -2.51
N GLY A 209 -2.29 13.91 -2.39
CA GLY A 209 -3.52 13.81 -3.15
C GLY A 209 -4.57 14.87 -2.77
N TYR A 210 -4.55 15.32 -1.51
CA TYR A 210 -5.53 16.27 -0.99
C TYR A 210 -5.17 17.73 -1.25
N ALA A 211 -3.88 18.09 -1.27
CA ALA A 211 -3.40 19.45 -1.39
C ALA A 211 -3.38 19.98 -2.84
N ALA A 212 -3.41 19.09 -3.80
CA ALA A 212 -3.27 19.48 -5.20
C ALA A 212 -4.53 20.19 -5.74
N HIS A 213 -4.36 21.43 -6.10
CA HIS A 213 -5.44 22.36 -6.46
C HIS A 213 -5.49 22.74 -7.95
N SER A 214 -4.49 22.26 -8.75
CA SER A 214 -4.42 22.59 -10.17
C SER A 214 -3.62 21.54 -10.94
N GLY A 215 -4.13 21.08 -12.05
CA GLY A 215 -3.56 20.02 -12.87
C GLY A 215 -4.35 18.72 -12.70
N ASP A 216 -3.97 17.63 -13.26
CA ASP A 216 -4.69 16.35 -13.35
C ASP A 216 -5.46 15.93 -12.08
N ALA A 217 -6.64 16.52 -11.87
CA ALA A 217 -7.49 16.31 -10.70
C ALA A 217 -7.86 14.83 -10.48
N LEU A 218 -7.86 14.02 -11.55
CA LEU A 218 -8.12 12.58 -11.49
C LEU A 218 -7.01 11.82 -10.79
N VAL A 219 -5.73 12.08 -11.14
CA VAL A 219 -4.58 11.33 -10.57
C VAL A 219 -4.40 11.62 -9.09
N GLN A 220 -4.72 12.82 -8.66
CA GLN A 220 -4.61 13.26 -7.28
C GLN A 220 -5.75 12.73 -6.40
N HIS A 221 -6.95 12.60 -6.98
CA HIS A 221 -8.06 11.92 -6.33
C HIS A 221 -7.71 10.46 -6.03
N ASP A 222 -6.99 9.79 -6.92
CA ASP A 222 -6.54 8.40 -6.76
C ASP A 222 -5.57 8.24 -5.58
N LEU A 223 -4.65 9.19 -5.34
CA LEU A 223 -3.78 9.16 -4.16
C LEU A 223 -4.55 9.29 -2.85
N CYS A 224 -5.54 10.18 -2.78
CA CYS A 224 -6.41 10.28 -1.61
C CYS A 224 -7.14 8.97 -1.34
N GLN A 225 -7.69 8.36 -2.39
CA GLN A 225 -8.39 7.07 -2.26
C GLN A 225 -7.44 5.97 -1.80
N GLU A 226 -6.22 5.95 -2.35
CA GLU A 226 -5.20 4.99 -1.96
C GLU A 226 -4.77 5.16 -0.49
N ALA A 227 -4.56 6.40 -0.04
CA ALA A 227 -4.25 6.66 1.36
C ALA A 227 -5.38 6.22 2.30
N VAL A 228 -6.64 6.47 1.94
CA VAL A 228 -7.81 6.00 2.71
C VAL A 228 -7.85 4.48 2.73
N ARG A 229 -7.58 3.81 1.58
CA ARG A 229 -7.50 2.34 1.49
C ARG A 229 -6.40 1.77 2.41
N LEU A 230 -5.23 2.39 2.42
CA LEU A 230 -4.13 2.04 3.34
C LEU A 230 -4.53 2.25 4.81
N GLY A 231 -5.26 3.33 5.10
CA GLY A 231 -5.79 3.60 6.44
C GLY A 231 -6.79 2.54 6.91
N HIS A 232 -7.71 2.10 6.03
CA HIS A 232 -8.61 0.98 6.32
C HIS A 232 -7.84 -0.31 6.58
N MET A 233 -6.87 -0.62 5.72
CA MET A 233 -6.01 -1.79 5.90
C MET A 233 -5.31 -1.78 7.26
N LEU A 234 -4.73 -0.64 7.66
CA LEU A 234 -4.09 -0.51 8.98
C LEU A 234 -5.09 -0.68 10.12
N ALA A 235 -6.30 -0.12 10.00
CA ALA A 235 -7.34 -0.25 11.02
C ALA A 235 -7.84 -1.71 11.18
N GLU A 236 -7.91 -2.46 10.07
CA GLU A 236 -8.20 -3.90 10.10
C GLU A 236 -7.09 -4.71 10.79
N LEU A 237 -5.83 -4.37 10.50
CA LEU A 237 -4.65 -5.05 11.04
C LEU A 237 -4.35 -4.65 12.50
N MET A 238 -4.70 -3.44 12.89
CA MET A 238 -4.41 -2.84 14.20
C MET A 238 -5.68 -2.17 14.80
N PRO A 239 -6.75 -2.93 15.06
CA PRO A 239 -8.07 -2.36 15.40
C PRO A 239 -8.13 -1.70 16.79
N ARG A 240 -7.10 -1.88 17.61
CA ARG A 240 -7.01 -1.31 18.97
C ARG A 240 -6.06 -0.12 19.05
N GLU A 241 -5.43 0.28 17.96
CA GLU A 241 -4.47 1.39 17.94
C GLU A 241 -5.18 2.73 17.71
N PRO A 242 -5.32 3.59 18.73
CA PRO A 242 -6.09 4.83 18.63
C PRO A 242 -5.55 5.80 17.58
N GLU A 243 -4.23 5.83 17.37
CA GLU A 243 -3.58 6.71 16.39
C GLU A 243 -3.90 6.30 14.96
N VAL A 244 -4.01 4.99 14.69
CA VAL A 244 -4.44 4.44 13.39
C VAL A 244 -5.89 4.83 13.11
N LEU A 245 -6.77 4.60 14.10
CA LEU A 245 -8.19 4.92 13.99
C LEU A 245 -8.42 6.43 13.84
N GLY A 246 -7.64 7.25 14.56
CA GLY A 246 -7.66 8.71 14.47
C GLY A 246 -7.24 9.22 13.10
N LEU A 247 -6.19 8.65 12.52
CA LEU A 247 -5.75 8.99 11.16
C LEU A 247 -6.80 8.61 10.12
N LEU A 248 -7.37 7.41 10.21
CA LEU A 248 -8.44 6.98 9.30
C LEU A 248 -9.66 7.91 9.38
N ALA A 249 -10.11 8.22 10.59
CA ALA A 249 -11.21 9.15 10.82
C ALA A 249 -10.95 10.52 10.20
N LEU A 250 -9.73 11.05 10.37
CA LEU A 250 -9.32 12.31 9.76
C LEU A 250 -9.41 12.26 8.23
N MET A 251 -8.87 11.21 7.61
CA MET A 251 -8.86 11.05 6.14
C MET A 251 -10.28 10.90 5.59
N GLU A 252 -11.14 10.10 6.22
CA GLU A 252 -12.55 9.94 5.81
C GLU A 252 -13.32 11.27 5.91
N LEU A 253 -13.17 12.00 7.01
CA LEU A 253 -13.85 13.29 7.21
C LEU A 253 -13.34 14.37 6.24
N GLN A 254 -12.05 14.42 5.94
CA GLN A 254 -11.50 15.35 4.97
C GLN A 254 -11.97 15.02 3.55
N THR A 255 -11.97 13.74 3.18
CA THR A 255 -12.38 13.28 1.84
C THR A 255 -13.89 13.46 1.63
N SER A 256 -14.71 13.39 2.69
CA SER A 256 -16.17 13.56 2.60
C SER A 256 -16.59 14.87 1.96
N ARG A 257 -15.79 15.92 2.07
CA ARG A 257 -16.05 17.27 1.54
C ARG A 257 -15.33 17.58 0.23
N ALA A 258 -14.65 16.60 -0.37
CA ALA A 258 -13.82 16.80 -1.57
C ALA A 258 -14.59 17.50 -2.71
N ALA A 259 -15.84 17.09 -2.96
CA ALA A 259 -16.69 17.65 -4.02
C ALA A 259 -17.11 19.11 -3.82
N THR A 260 -16.88 19.71 -2.65
CA THR A 260 -17.28 21.09 -2.32
C THR A 260 -16.10 22.01 -2.03
N ARG A 261 -14.86 21.51 -2.21
CA ARG A 261 -13.63 22.27 -1.92
C ARG A 261 -13.27 23.26 -3.01
N ALA A 262 -13.74 23.03 -4.22
CA ALA A 262 -13.54 23.94 -5.35
C ALA A 262 -14.89 24.36 -5.94
N ASP A 263 -14.96 25.59 -6.44
CA ASP A 263 -16.07 26.07 -7.23
C ASP A 263 -15.97 25.60 -8.71
N ALA A 264 -16.89 26.02 -9.56
CA ALA A 264 -16.91 25.68 -10.97
C ALA A 264 -15.68 26.20 -11.74
N ASP A 265 -15.06 27.26 -11.25
CA ASP A 265 -13.87 27.89 -11.84
C ASP A 265 -12.56 27.30 -11.28
N GLY A 266 -12.65 26.32 -10.36
CA GLY A 266 -11.50 25.66 -9.73
C GLY A 266 -10.89 26.43 -8.54
N ASN A 267 -11.55 27.52 -8.07
CA ASN A 267 -11.08 28.24 -6.90
C ASN A 267 -11.45 27.53 -5.61
N LEU A 268 -10.60 27.68 -4.60
CA LEU A 268 -10.83 27.11 -3.28
C LEU A 268 -12.02 27.76 -2.58
N VAL A 269 -12.95 26.93 -2.12
CA VAL A 269 -14.08 27.34 -1.26
C VAL A 269 -13.72 27.10 0.20
N LEU A 270 -13.80 28.16 1.02
CA LEU A 270 -13.55 28.04 2.45
C LEU A 270 -14.57 27.10 3.11
N ILE A 271 -14.15 26.39 4.18
CA ILE A 271 -15.01 25.40 4.85
C ILE A 271 -16.33 26.00 5.38
N ALA A 272 -16.32 27.28 5.71
CA ALA A 272 -17.51 28.01 6.15
C ALA A 272 -18.54 28.19 5.03
N ASP A 273 -18.05 28.31 3.78
CA ASP A 273 -18.84 28.63 2.59
C ASP A 273 -19.20 27.36 1.79
N GLN A 274 -18.69 26.18 2.19
CA GLN A 274 -19.00 24.91 1.54
C GLN A 274 -20.44 24.48 1.78
N ASP A 275 -21.11 24.01 0.74
CA ASP A 275 -22.44 23.40 0.83
C ASP A 275 -22.33 22.02 1.50
N ARG A 276 -22.68 21.96 2.78
CA ARG A 276 -22.60 20.75 3.60
C ARG A 276 -23.61 19.67 3.20
N SER A 277 -24.65 20.00 2.46
CA SER A 277 -25.62 19.03 1.95
C SER A 277 -25.00 18.10 0.90
N ARG A 278 -23.95 18.56 0.25
CA ARG A 278 -23.18 17.82 -0.78
C ARG A 278 -22.03 16.99 -0.20
N TRP A 279 -21.82 17.05 1.09
CA TRP A 279 -20.78 16.21 1.74
C TRP A 279 -21.19 14.75 1.76
N ASP A 280 -20.24 13.85 1.52
CA ASP A 280 -20.47 12.39 1.54
C ASP A 280 -20.80 11.92 2.97
N GLN A 281 -22.10 11.68 3.21
CA GLN A 281 -22.60 11.26 4.52
C GLN A 281 -22.11 9.86 4.91
N GLY A 282 -21.84 8.98 3.91
CA GLY A 282 -21.28 7.65 4.15
C GLY A 282 -19.86 7.73 4.71
N ARG A 283 -19.01 8.61 4.15
CA ARG A 283 -17.66 8.86 4.68
C ARG A 283 -17.72 9.50 6.06
N ILE A 284 -18.62 10.44 6.29
CA ILE A 284 -18.80 11.05 7.61
C ILE A 284 -19.17 9.99 8.64
N ALA A 285 -20.09 9.09 8.31
CA ALA A 285 -20.49 8.01 9.21
C ALA A 285 -19.32 7.07 9.52
N ARG A 286 -18.54 6.66 8.50
CA ARG A 286 -17.34 5.84 8.70
C ARG A 286 -16.29 6.56 9.55
N GLY A 287 -15.98 7.83 9.25
CA GLY A 287 -15.02 8.61 10.02
C GLY A 287 -15.43 8.77 11.49
N ARG A 288 -16.72 8.94 11.77
CA ARG A 288 -17.24 9.02 13.14
C ARG A 288 -17.17 7.68 13.88
N SER A 289 -17.44 6.58 13.21
CA SER A 289 -17.35 5.23 13.81
C SER A 289 -15.91 4.79 14.04
N SER A 290 -14.98 5.25 13.22
CA SER A 290 -13.54 4.98 13.37
C SER A 290 -12.87 5.87 14.42
N ALA A 291 -13.46 7.03 14.78
CA ALA A 291 -12.86 7.93 15.74
C ALA A 291 -12.73 7.24 17.12
N PRO A 292 -11.53 7.22 17.73
CA PRO A 292 -11.36 6.67 19.06
C PRO A 292 -12.23 7.45 20.06
N ALA A 293 -12.80 6.75 21.04
CA ALA A 293 -13.54 7.41 22.11
C ALA A 293 -12.65 8.48 22.76
N PRO A 294 -13.19 9.66 23.09
CA PRO A 294 -12.40 10.73 23.71
C PRO A 294 -11.81 10.22 25.02
N THR A 295 -10.51 9.92 25.01
CA THR A 295 -9.77 9.64 26.24
C THR A 295 -9.56 10.95 26.96
N SER A 296 -10.06 11.04 28.20
CA SER A 296 -10.08 12.25 29.03
C SER A 296 -8.69 12.77 29.47
N SER A 297 -7.59 12.31 28.88
CA SER A 297 -6.25 12.66 29.33
C SER A 297 -5.11 12.49 28.30
N ARG A 298 -5.23 13.00 27.08
CA ARG A 298 -4.02 13.31 26.29
C ARG A 298 -4.27 14.52 25.40
N ARG A 299 -3.69 15.65 25.79
CA ARG A 299 -3.46 16.76 24.85
C ARG A 299 -2.59 16.24 23.71
N PRO A 300 -2.92 16.50 22.44
CA PRO A 300 -2.07 16.13 21.32
C PRO A 300 -0.70 16.80 21.51
N SER A 301 0.37 16.01 21.41
CA SER A 301 1.74 16.52 21.39
C SER A 301 1.91 17.48 20.22
N PRO A 302 2.38 18.72 20.42
CA PRO A 302 2.48 19.74 19.36
C PRO A 302 3.61 19.47 18.34
N ARG A 303 4.23 18.30 18.37
CA ARG A 303 5.41 17.98 17.53
C ARG A 303 5.11 17.55 16.09
N VAL A 304 3.89 17.15 15.77
CA VAL A 304 3.57 16.61 14.41
C VAL A 304 3.22 17.72 13.39
N MET A 305 2.93 18.95 13.84
CA MET A 305 2.45 20.02 12.95
C MET A 305 3.50 21.03 12.46
N ARG A 306 4.79 20.76 12.54
CA ARG A 306 5.81 21.62 11.92
C ARG A 306 6.37 20.98 10.64
N ALA A 307 5.55 20.78 9.61
CA ALA A 307 6.02 20.75 8.24
C ALA A 307 6.38 22.18 7.83
N ARG A 308 7.66 22.43 7.62
CA ARG A 308 8.21 23.71 7.12
C ARG A 308 7.54 24.05 5.78
N ALA A 309 6.85 25.17 5.72
CA ALA A 309 6.46 25.80 4.47
C ALA A 309 7.74 26.06 3.62
N PRO A 310 7.70 25.85 2.29
CA PRO A 310 8.83 26.18 1.42
C PRO A 310 9.07 27.69 1.46
N GLY A 311 10.30 28.08 1.82
CA GLY A 311 10.73 29.46 1.93
C GLY A 311 10.56 30.20 0.61
N ARG A 312 9.81 31.30 0.62
CA ARG A 312 9.83 32.32 -0.42
C ARG A 312 11.25 32.91 -0.47
N ARG A 313 11.87 32.83 -1.64
CA ARG A 313 13.06 33.64 -1.94
C ARG A 313 12.66 35.13 -1.92
N PRO A 314 13.44 36.01 -1.30
CA PRO A 314 13.24 37.45 -1.43
C PRO A 314 13.61 37.91 -2.87
N PRO A 315 12.92 38.95 -3.40
CA PRO A 315 13.30 39.53 -4.68
C PRO A 315 14.67 40.21 -4.54
N GLY A 316 15.57 39.90 -5.48
CA GLY A 316 16.87 40.52 -5.56
C GLY A 316 16.71 42.03 -5.91
N GLY A 317 17.46 42.83 -5.18
CA GLY A 317 17.89 44.17 -5.58
C GLY A 317 19.29 44.10 -6.17
#